data_2c4e05791bb8902531efd02ee5623a36
#
_entry.id   2c4e05791bb8902531efd02ee5623a36
#
_cell.length_a   1.000
_cell.length_b   1.000
_cell.length_c   1.000
_cell.angle_alpha   90.00
_cell.angle_beta   90.00
_cell.angle_gamma   90.00
#
_symmetry.space_group_name_H-M   'P 1'
#
loop_
_entity.id
_entity.type
_entity.pdbx_description
1 polymer ?
#
loop_
_entity_poly.entity_id
_entity_poly.type
_entity_poly.pdbx_seq_one_letter_code
_entity_poly.pdbx_strand_id
1 'polypeptide(L)'
;LGTVPAPIVQASVGVVFDTDLLVRFIPTMEIQGSTFSLTGFGLKHNIMQYFGPLDKLPLNVSVLAAISKASFEYDLSDSTFGGNSSNRKMTFEADTFTLQALASIDLPVISAFAGLGYNAGDSQFDVSGDYRIDYEVAGLPTISRILKDPISIASEASGVMGIVGARLNL
;
A
#
# COMPACT_ATOMS: atom_id res chain seq x y z
N LEU A 1 -10.19 16.42 12.10
CA LEU A 1 -9.78 15.39 11.13
C LEU A 1 -10.26 15.87 9.76
N GLY A 2 -9.35 16.38 8.93
CA GLY A 2 -9.66 16.79 7.56
C GLY A 2 -9.74 15.55 6.65
N THR A 3 -10.68 15.54 5.72
CA THR A 3 -10.76 14.53 4.68
C THR A 3 -9.69 14.86 3.63
N VAL A 4 -8.77 13.93 3.40
CA VAL A 4 -7.76 14.06 2.35
C VAL A 4 -8.24 13.26 1.15
N PRO A 5 -8.55 13.89 0.01
CA PRO A 5 -8.89 13.20 -1.21
C PRO A 5 -7.62 12.58 -1.80
N ALA A 6 -7.54 11.25 -1.87
CA ALA A 6 -6.47 10.55 -2.57
C ALA A 6 -6.99 10.03 -3.91
N PRO A 7 -6.61 10.63 -5.05
CA PRO A 7 -7.00 10.13 -6.37
C PRO A 7 -6.25 8.84 -6.66
N ILE A 8 -6.97 7.73 -6.72
CA ILE A 8 -6.43 6.43 -7.13
C ILE A 8 -6.76 6.25 -8.61
N VAL A 9 -5.75 6.08 -9.44
CA VAL A 9 -5.90 5.69 -10.83
C VAL A 9 -5.65 4.19 -10.92
N GLN A 10 -6.62 3.47 -11.44
CA GLN A 10 -6.48 2.04 -11.73
C GLN A 10 -6.94 1.79 -13.15
N ALA A 11 -6.13 1.08 -13.91
CA ALA A 11 -6.44 0.63 -15.26
C ALA A 11 -6.24 -0.88 -15.38
N SER A 12 -7.05 -1.51 -16.20
CA SER A 12 -6.86 -2.91 -16.59
C SER A 12 -6.98 -3.03 -18.09
N VAL A 13 -6.15 -3.90 -18.66
CA VAL A 13 -6.15 -4.21 -20.10
C VAL A 13 -6.22 -5.71 -20.26
N GLY A 14 -7.28 -6.18 -20.93
CA GLY A 14 -7.40 -7.57 -21.33
C GLY A 14 -6.38 -7.92 -22.41
N VAL A 15 -5.66 -8.99 -22.19
CA VAL A 15 -4.72 -9.57 -23.15
C VAL A 15 -5.21 -10.94 -23.60
N VAL A 16 -4.37 -11.72 -24.24
CA VAL A 16 -4.72 -13.08 -24.71
C VAL A 16 -5.06 -14.04 -23.55
N PHE A 17 -5.82 -15.10 -23.82
CA PHE A 17 -6.18 -16.15 -22.89
C PHE A 17 -6.92 -15.66 -21.63
N ASP A 18 -7.93 -14.79 -21.82
CA ASP A 18 -8.74 -14.24 -20.70
C ASP A 18 -7.91 -13.76 -19.52
N THR A 19 -6.84 -13.06 -19.83
CA THR A 19 -5.91 -12.51 -18.85
C THR A 19 -6.00 -10.99 -18.87
N ASP A 20 -6.10 -10.38 -17.69
CA ASP A 20 -6.08 -8.93 -17.49
C ASP A 20 -4.76 -8.50 -16.85
N LEU A 21 -4.11 -7.51 -17.44
CA LEU A 21 -3.03 -6.79 -16.78
C LEU A 21 -3.63 -5.60 -16.04
N LEU A 22 -3.27 -5.45 -14.78
CA LEU A 22 -3.74 -4.37 -13.92
C LEU A 22 -2.57 -3.46 -13.53
N VAL A 23 -2.84 -2.17 -13.56
CA VAL A 23 -1.92 -1.15 -13.03
C VAL A 23 -2.72 -0.29 -12.07
N ARG A 24 -2.16 -0.07 -10.89
CA ARG A 24 -2.69 0.86 -9.89
C ARG A 24 -1.63 1.90 -9.58
N PHE A 25 -2.03 3.14 -9.57
CA PHE A 25 -1.10 4.25 -9.37
C PHE A 25 -1.77 5.37 -8.57
N ILE A 26 -1.10 5.81 -7.53
CA ILE A 26 -1.37 7.08 -6.86
C ILE A 26 -0.11 7.92 -7.10
N PRO A 27 -0.23 9.02 -7.86
CA PRO A 27 0.90 9.91 -8.08
C PRO A 27 1.41 10.45 -6.74
N THR A 28 2.66 10.79 -6.71
CA THR A 28 3.25 11.47 -5.53
C THR A 28 2.46 12.73 -5.24
N MET A 29 1.83 12.77 -4.08
CA MET A 29 1.03 13.90 -3.62
C MET A 29 1.63 14.43 -2.33
N GLU A 30 1.79 15.74 -2.28
CA GLU A 30 2.21 16.45 -1.09
C GLU A 30 1.02 17.13 -0.44
N ILE A 31 0.74 16.79 0.81
CA ILE A 31 -0.37 17.34 1.58
C ILE A 31 0.13 17.69 2.98
N GLN A 32 0.17 18.98 3.28
CA GLN A 32 0.56 19.50 4.61
C GLN A 32 1.92 18.95 5.11
N GLY A 33 2.93 18.90 4.23
CA GLY A 33 4.26 18.39 4.57
C GLY A 33 4.38 16.86 4.60
N SER A 34 3.33 16.15 4.18
CA SER A 34 3.36 14.70 3.99
C SER A 34 3.34 14.38 2.52
N THR A 35 4.19 13.46 2.10
CA THR A 35 4.24 12.95 0.73
C THR A 35 3.76 11.51 0.72
N PHE A 36 2.85 11.19 -0.17
CA PHE A 36 2.32 9.83 -0.35
C PHE A 36 2.37 9.41 -1.80
N SER A 37 2.76 8.18 -2.06
CA SER A 37 2.71 7.55 -3.38
C SER A 37 2.38 6.07 -3.28
N LEU A 38 1.77 5.52 -4.34
CA LEU A 38 1.51 4.09 -4.46
C LEU A 38 1.62 3.67 -5.92
N THR A 39 2.32 2.56 -6.15
CA THR A 39 2.41 1.91 -7.46
C THR A 39 2.14 0.43 -7.28
N GLY A 40 1.31 -0.14 -8.14
CA GLY A 40 0.98 -1.56 -8.10
C GLY A 40 0.77 -2.13 -9.50
N PHE A 41 1.16 -3.38 -9.65
CA PHE A 41 0.96 -4.17 -10.86
C PHE A 41 0.28 -5.48 -10.48
N GLY A 42 -0.62 -5.93 -11.34
CA GLY A 42 -1.33 -7.18 -11.13
C GLY A 42 -1.62 -7.90 -12.44
N LEU A 43 -1.82 -9.19 -12.30
CA LEU A 43 -2.25 -10.08 -13.37
C LEU A 43 -3.43 -10.89 -12.85
N LYS A 44 -4.55 -10.78 -13.55
CA LYS A 44 -5.75 -11.56 -13.27
C LYS A 44 -6.01 -12.49 -14.43
N HIS A 45 -6.16 -13.76 -14.16
CA HIS A 45 -6.40 -14.78 -15.16
C HIS A 45 -7.72 -15.51 -14.89
N ASN A 46 -8.59 -15.60 -15.91
CA ASN A 46 -9.84 -16.34 -15.81
C ASN A 46 -9.55 -17.82 -16.09
N ILE A 47 -9.81 -18.67 -15.09
CA ILE A 47 -9.55 -20.11 -15.19
C ILE A 47 -10.76 -20.91 -15.69
N MET A 48 -11.95 -20.29 -15.83
CA MET A 48 -13.14 -21.00 -16.30
C MET A 48 -12.99 -21.55 -17.71
N GLN A 49 -12.20 -20.91 -18.56
CA GLN A 49 -11.91 -21.39 -19.92
C GLN A 49 -11.34 -22.81 -19.97
N TYR A 50 -10.78 -23.32 -18.88
CA TYR A 50 -10.22 -24.66 -18.79
C TYR A 50 -11.22 -25.72 -18.32
N PHE A 51 -12.42 -25.32 -17.86
CA PHE A 51 -13.40 -26.22 -17.28
C PHE A 51 -14.50 -26.69 -18.27
N GLY A 52 -14.31 -26.46 -19.57
CA GLY A 52 -15.16 -27.00 -20.66
C GLY A 52 -16.63 -26.60 -20.53
N PRO A 53 -17.58 -27.54 -20.26
CA PRO A 53 -19.03 -27.22 -20.26
C PRO A 53 -19.44 -26.17 -19.23
N LEU A 54 -18.65 -25.96 -18.18
CA LEU A 54 -18.94 -24.99 -17.12
C LEU A 54 -18.72 -23.53 -17.58
N ASP A 55 -17.99 -23.33 -18.67
CA ASP A 55 -17.81 -22.01 -19.29
C ASP A 55 -19.13 -21.37 -19.78
N LYS A 56 -20.19 -22.17 -19.97
CA LYS A 56 -21.52 -21.67 -20.35
C LYS A 56 -22.37 -21.17 -19.18
N LEU A 57 -21.91 -21.34 -17.97
CA LEU A 57 -22.57 -20.80 -16.77
C LEU A 57 -22.24 -19.32 -16.61
N PRO A 58 -23.12 -18.50 -16.02
CA PRO A 58 -22.85 -17.13 -15.70
C PRO A 58 -21.89 -17.01 -14.48
N LEU A 59 -20.95 -17.93 -14.38
CA LEU A 59 -19.98 -18.05 -13.30
C LEU A 59 -18.58 -17.83 -13.86
N ASN A 60 -17.86 -16.90 -13.27
CA ASN A 60 -16.46 -16.66 -13.58
C ASN A 60 -15.61 -16.98 -12.37
N VAL A 61 -14.53 -17.73 -12.58
CA VAL A 61 -13.52 -17.99 -11.54
C VAL A 61 -12.19 -17.49 -12.07
N SER A 62 -11.51 -16.66 -11.29
CA SER A 62 -10.24 -16.06 -11.67
C SER A 62 -9.25 -16.11 -10.52
N VAL A 63 -7.98 -16.11 -10.89
CA VAL A 63 -6.84 -15.95 -9.97
C VAL A 63 -6.20 -14.62 -10.26
N LEU A 64 -5.91 -13.88 -9.20
CA LEU A 64 -5.20 -12.59 -9.24
C LEU A 64 -3.89 -12.73 -8.48
N ALA A 65 -2.80 -12.31 -9.11
CA ALA A 65 -1.52 -12.08 -8.45
C ALA A 65 -1.15 -10.60 -8.63
N ALA A 66 -0.75 -9.93 -7.56
CA ALA A 66 -0.40 -8.52 -7.61
C ALA A 66 0.75 -8.19 -6.67
N ILE A 67 1.53 -7.18 -7.04
CA ILE A 67 2.56 -6.56 -6.21
C ILE A 67 2.25 -5.07 -6.09
N SER A 68 2.52 -4.48 -4.93
CA SER A 68 2.32 -3.04 -4.74
C SER A 68 3.42 -2.49 -3.83
N LYS A 69 3.86 -1.28 -4.13
CA LYS A 69 4.77 -0.50 -3.29
C LYS A 69 4.08 0.80 -2.91
N ALA A 70 4.00 1.06 -1.61
CA ALA A 70 3.51 2.31 -1.03
C ALA A 70 4.66 3.01 -0.30
N SER A 71 4.73 4.33 -0.41
CA SER A 71 5.68 5.16 0.32
C SER A 71 4.94 6.34 0.92
N PHE A 72 5.22 6.60 2.18
CA PHE A 72 4.75 7.75 2.93
C PHE A 72 5.94 8.45 3.57
N GLU A 73 6.05 9.75 3.35
CA GLU A 73 7.09 10.58 3.94
C GLU A 73 6.46 11.77 4.65
N TYR A 74 7.00 12.13 5.78
CA TYR A 74 6.59 13.30 6.55
C TYR A 74 7.82 14.10 7.00
N ASP A 75 7.86 15.38 6.61
CA ASP A 75 8.90 16.30 7.03
C ASP A 75 8.58 16.83 8.44
N LEU A 76 9.45 16.48 9.39
CA LEU A 76 9.37 16.98 10.76
C LEU A 76 9.99 18.37 10.81
N SER A 77 9.19 19.41 10.61
CA SER A 77 9.66 20.80 10.68
C SER A 77 10.13 21.17 12.08
N ASP A 78 11.07 22.11 12.15
CA ASP A 78 11.77 22.56 13.37
C ASP A 78 10.88 23.04 14.52
N SER A 79 9.62 23.34 14.27
CA SER A 79 8.71 23.94 15.26
C SER A 79 8.15 22.97 16.30
N THR A 80 8.23 21.66 16.08
CA THR A 80 7.60 20.66 16.97
C THR A 80 8.53 20.17 18.09
N PHE A 81 9.83 20.18 17.86
CA PHE A 81 10.83 19.73 18.83
C PHE A 81 11.97 20.75 18.88
N GLY A 82 11.90 21.71 19.80
CA GLY A 82 12.86 22.80 19.91
C GLY A 82 14.32 22.35 19.86
N GLY A 83 15.10 22.96 18.98
CA GLY A 83 16.53 22.75 18.81
C GLY A 83 16.99 22.85 17.36
N ASN A 84 18.25 23.26 17.16
CA ASN A 84 18.96 23.34 15.86
C ASN A 84 19.15 21.94 15.23
N SER A 85 18.10 21.32 14.75
CA SER A 85 18.16 20.01 14.10
C SER A 85 17.71 20.16 12.66
N SER A 86 18.53 19.70 11.74
CA SER A 86 18.31 19.83 10.29
C SER A 86 17.84 18.50 9.70
N ASN A 87 16.99 18.57 8.67
CA ASN A 87 16.61 17.44 7.81
C ASN A 87 15.95 16.26 8.56
N ARG A 88 15.03 16.53 9.47
CA ARG A 88 14.27 15.46 10.12
C ARG A 88 13.15 14.98 9.21
N LYS A 89 13.13 13.69 8.95
CA LYS A 89 12.18 13.04 8.07
C LYS A 89 11.71 11.71 8.67
N MET A 90 10.43 11.46 8.57
CA MET A 90 9.83 10.17 8.86
C MET A 90 9.46 9.52 7.53
N THR A 91 9.92 8.31 7.29
CA THR A 91 9.63 7.55 6.07
C THR A 91 9.01 6.22 6.45
N PHE A 92 7.91 5.88 5.80
CA PHE A 92 7.29 4.57 5.87
C PHE A 92 7.18 4.00 4.47
N GLU A 93 7.79 2.87 4.24
CA GLU A 93 7.68 2.11 3.00
C GLU A 93 7.01 0.76 3.26
N ALA A 94 6.17 0.31 2.33
CA ALA A 94 5.53 -0.98 2.38
C ALA A 94 5.51 -1.61 1.00
N ASP A 95 6.08 -2.79 0.89
CA ASP A 95 6.04 -3.67 -0.28
C ASP A 95 5.09 -4.82 0.01
N THR A 96 4.12 -5.05 -0.87
CA THR A 96 3.10 -6.10 -0.66
C THR A 96 2.96 -7.00 -1.87
N PHE A 97 2.78 -8.28 -1.59
CA PHE A 97 2.38 -9.30 -2.54
C PHE A 97 0.98 -9.80 -2.18
N THR A 98 0.12 -9.92 -3.18
CA THR A 98 -1.26 -10.40 -3.03
C THR A 98 -1.51 -11.54 -4.01
N LEU A 99 -2.07 -12.63 -3.52
CA LEU A 99 -2.59 -13.74 -4.32
C LEU A 99 -4.04 -13.97 -3.94
N GLN A 100 -4.96 -13.98 -4.92
CA GLN A 100 -6.39 -14.11 -4.65
C GLN A 100 -7.03 -15.08 -5.64
N ALA A 101 -8.00 -15.88 -5.15
CA ALA A 101 -8.96 -16.60 -5.96
C ALA A 101 -10.31 -15.89 -5.83
N LEU A 102 -10.93 -15.56 -6.94
CA LEU A 102 -12.17 -14.79 -7.05
C LEU A 102 -13.19 -15.60 -7.85
N ALA A 103 -14.40 -15.72 -7.32
CA ALA A 103 -15.54 -16.27 -8.03
C ALA A 103 -16.60 -15.17 -8.17
N SER A 104 -17.18 -15.01 -9.35
CA SER A 104 -18.27 -14.07 -9.60
C SER A 104 -19.40 -14.71 -10.39
N ILE A 105 -20.61 -14.24 -10.13
CA ILE A 105 -21.81 -14.57 -10.88
C ILE A 105 -22.31 -13.29 -11.52
N ASP A 106 -22.38 -13.26 -12.84
CA ASP A 106 -22.83 -12.12 -13.61
C ASP A 106 -24.27 -12.33 -14.06
N LEU A 107 -25.20 -11.57 -13.47
CA LEU A 107 -26.60 -11.49 -13.85
C LEU A 107 -26.84 -10.19 -14.63
N PRO A 108 -27.94 -10.08 -15.41
CA PRO A 108 -28.18 -8.91 -16.27
C PRO A 108 -28.16 -7.56 -15.55
N VAL A 109 -28.57 -7.52 -14.29
CA VAL A 109 -28.70 -6.26 -13.51
C VAL A 109 -27.70 -6.19 -12.37
N ILE A 110 -27.25 -7.32 -11.84
CA ILE A 110 -26.38 -7.39 -10.68
C ILE A 110 -25.32 -8.47 -10.87
N SER A 111 -24.10 -8.15 -10.53
CA SER A 111 -23.02 -9.13 -10.39
C SER A 111 -22.67 -9.26 -8.92
N ALA A 112 -22.54 -10.49 -8.42
CA ALA A 112 -22.04 -10.76 -7.07
C ALA A 112 -20.70 -11.48 -7.17
N PHE A 113 -19.78 -11.20 -6.26
CA PHE A 113 -18.49 -11.85 -6.21
C PHE A 113 -18.06 -12.15 -4.78
N ALA A 114 -17.30 -13.22 -4.64
CA ALA A 114 -16.65 -13.62 -3.41
C ALA A 114 -15.23 -14.13 -3.73
N GLY A 115 -14.33 -14.02 -2.77
CA GLY A 115 -12.96 -14.47 -2.95
C GLY A 115 -12.25 -14.71 -1.65
N LEU A 116 -11.17 -15.47 -1.76
CA LEU A 116 -10.18 -15.70 -0.72
C LEU A 116 -8.83 -15.27 -1.25
N GLY A 117 -8.03 -14.70 -0.38
CA GLY A 117 -6.69 -14.23 -0.74
C GLY A 117 -5.70 -14.43 0.37
N TYR A 118 -4.45 -14.36 -0.02
CA TYR A 118 -3.30 -14.31 0.85
C TYR A 118 -2.49 -13.05 0.53
N ASN A 119 -2.17 -12.30 1.55
CA ASN A 119 -1.28 -11.15 1.47
C ASN A 119 -0.02 -11.42 2.27
N ALA A 120 1.11 -11.04 1.71
CA ALA A 120 2.39 -10.96 2.41
C ALA A 120 3.02 -9.60 2.10
N GLY A 121 3.70 -9.02 3.06
CA GLY A 121 4.33 -7.73 2.86
C GLY A 121 5.39 -7.43 3.89
N ASP A 122 6.35 -6.64 3.45
CA ASP A 122 7.42 -6.08 4.24
C ASP A 122 7.15 -4.59 4.42
N SER A 123 7.37 -4.09 5.62
CA SER A 123 7.28 -2.67 5.91
C SER A 123 8.50 -2.19 6.65
N GLN A 124 8.94 -0.98 6.31
CA GLN A 124 10.06 -0.31 6.93
C GLN A 124 9.63 1.08 7.38
N PHE A 125 9.95 1.38 8.62
CA PHE A 125 9.72 2.67 9.23
C PHE A 125 11.05 3.26 9.68
N ASP A 126 11.40 4.40 9.11
CA ASP A 126 12.64 5.11 9.39
C ASP A 126 12.36 6.51 9.90
N VAL A 127 13.06 6.90 10.96
CA VAL A 127 13.14 8.28 11.42
C VAL A 127 14.57 8.74 11.19
N SER A 128 14.77 9.56 10.18
CA SER A 128 16.07 10.10 9.81
C SER A 128 16.25 11.55 10.28
N GLY A 129 17.48 11.98 10.39
CA GLY A 129 17.88 13.33 10.76
C GLY A 129 18.84 13.39 11.93
N ASP A 130 19.33 14.61 12.17
CA ASP A 130 20.26 14.88 13.26
C ASP A 130 19.48 15.36 14.49
N TYR A 131 19.56 14.59 15.58
CA TYR A 131 18.92 14.90 16.86
C TYR A 131 19.99 15.30 17.88
N ARG A 132 19.99 16.56 18.29
CA ARG A 132 20.91 17.06 19.30
C ARG A 132 20.30 16.83 20.69
N ILE A 133 21.02 16.10 21.52
CA ILE A 133 20.67 15.88 22.93
C ILE A 133 21.70 16.63 23.77
N ASP A 134 21.22 17.60 24.53
CA ASP A 134 22.04 18.37 25.46
C ASP A 134 21.84 17.85 26.89
N TYR A 135 22.91 17.42 27.52
CA TYR A 135 22.92 16.97 28.91
C TYR A 135 23.46 18.10 29.80
N GLU A 136 22.60 18.61 30.67
CA GLU A 136 22.97 19.57 31.69
C GLU A 136 23.14 18.85 33.02
N VAL A 137 24.38 18.91 33.56
CA VAL A 137 24.68 18.45 34.93
C VAL A 137 25.08 19.65 35.73
N ALA A 138 24.43 19.87 36.89
CA ALA A 138 24.71 21.04 37.75
C ALA A 138 26.20 21.12 38.11
N GLY A 139 26.83 22.23 37.74
CA GLY A 139 28.25 22.51 37.97
C GLY A 139 29.23 21.98 36.93
N LEU A 140 28.73 21.40 35.82
CA LEU A 140 29.57 20.94 34.69
C LEU A 140 29.15 21.65 33.40
N PRO A 141 30.06 21.77 32.41
CA PRO A 141 29.69 22.28 31.08
C PRO A 141 28.69 21.35 30.40
N THR A 142 27.72 21.91 29.67
CA THR A 142 26.74 21.17 28.88
C THR A 142 27.42 20.26 27.86
N ILE A 143 27.10 18.98 27.89
CA ILE A 143 27.60 17.99 26.94
C ILE A 143 26.54 17.81 25.87
N SER A 144 26.84 18.18 24.62
CA SER A 144 25.98 17.97 23.47
C SER A 144 26.36 16.71 22.72
N ARG A 145 25.40 15.87 22.41
CA ARG A 145 25.58 14.67 21.57
C ARG A 145 24.61 14.73 20.40
N ILE A 146 25.09 14.46 19.20
CA ILE A 146 24.26 14.33 18.00
C ILE A 146 23.97 12.85 17.77
N LEU A 147 22.69 12.52 17.76
CA LEU A 147 22.21 11.21 17.39
C LEU A 147 21.72 11.28 15.92
N LYS A 148 22.30 10.46 15.05
CA LYS A 148 21.93 10.39 13.64
C LYS A 148 21.02 9.22 13.42
N ASP A 149 19.93 9.43 12.64
CA ASP A 149 18.99 8.40 12.19
C ASP A 149 18.60 7.42 13.30
N PRO A 150 17.91 7.91 14.37
CA PRO A 150 17.81 7.20 15.64
C PRO A 150 16.94 5.94 15.58
N ILE A 151 16.06 5.81 14.58
CA ILE A 151 15.06 4.74 14.55
C ILE A 151 14.98 4.18 13.13
N SER A 152 15.14 2.86 13.02
CA SER A 152 14.83 2.07 11.83
C SER A 152 14.19 0.77 12.30
N ILE A 153 12.96 0.53 11.87
CA ILE A 153 12.15 -0.64 12.25
C ILE A 153 11.66 -1.29 10.97
N ALA A 154 12.02 -2.55 10.79
CA ALA A 154 11.46 -3.40 9.74
C ALA A 154 10.48 -4.41 10.34
N SER A 155 9.39 -4.68 9.65
CA SER A 155 8.36 -5.63 10.04
C SER A 155 7.84 -6.39 8.83
N GLU A 156 7.70 -7.69 8.99
CA GLU A 156 7.06 -8.57 8.00
C GLU A 156 5.69 -8.99 8.52
N ALA A 157 4.70 -8.98 7.63
CA ALA A 157 3.34 -9.40 7.96
C ALA A 157 2.75 -10.25 6.83
N SER A 158 1.98 -11.25 7.19
CA SER A 158 1.22 -12.02 6.23
C SER A 158 -0.14 -12.42 6.81
N GLY A 159 -1.12 -12.64 5.95
CA GLY A 159 -2.46 -12.99 6.38
C GLY A 159 -3.37 -13.47 5.26
N VAL A 160 -4.42 -14.14 5.66
CA VAL A 160 -5.52 -14.55 4.77
C VAL A 160 -6.61 -13.50 4.82
N MET A 161 -7.19 -13.18 3.67
CA MET A 161 -8.29 -12.23 3.54
C MET A 161 -9.48 -12.86 2.82
N GLY A 162 -10.69 -12.48 3.24
CA GLY A 162 -11.93 -12.76 2.54
C GLY A 162 -12.46 -11.49 1.87
N ILE A 163 -13.01 -11.65 0.68
CA ILE A 163 -13.61 -10.56 -0.09
C ILE A 163 -15.02 -10.97 -0.47
N VAL A 164 -15.97 -10.07 -0.31
CA VAL A 164 -17.33 -10.23 -0.81
C VAL A 164 -17.84 -8.88 -1.31
N GLY A 165 -18.56 -8.88 -2.42
CA GLY A 165 -19.12 -7.66 -2.95
C GLY A 165 -20.18 -7.90 -4.01
N ALA A 166 -20.83 -6.82 -4.41
CA ALA A 166 -21.80 -6.79 -5.48
C ALA A 166 -21.62 -5.52 -6.32
N ARG A 167 -21.95 -5.60 -7.59
CA ARG A 167 -21.94 -4.49 -8.56
C ARG A 167 -23.27 -4.45 -9.29
N LEU A 168 -23.84 -3.26 -9.40
CA LEU A 168 -25.00 -3.01 -10.26
C LEU A 168 -24.52 -2.73 -11.68
N ASN A 169 -25.11 -3.39 -12.65
CA ASN A 169 -24.89 -3.19 -14.07
C ASN A 169 -26.05 -2.29 -14.58
N LEU A 170 -25.77 -1.00 -14.78
CA LEU A 170 -26.72 0.00 -15.24
C LEU A 170 -26.61 0.23 -16.74
#